data_417fad780b494429b374d9ec76357977
#
_entry.id   417fad780b494429b374d9ec76357977
#
_cell.length_a   1.000
_cell.length_b   1.000
_cell.length_c   1.000
_cell.angle_alpha   90.00
_cell.angle_beta   90.00
_cell.angle_gamma   90.00
#
_symmetry.space_group_name_H-M   'P 1'
#
loop_
_entity.id
_entity.type
_entity.pdbx_description
1 polymer ?
#
loop_
_entity_poly.entity_id
_entity_poly.type
_entity_poly.pdbx_seq_one_letter_code
_entity_poly.pdbx_strand_id
1 'polypeptide(L)'
;MAKPIFIVFDGIDGNGKSTQARLLKEYLEKRGFEVFETHEPSHGEYGQQIENLLRKREASSLTKQKWLELFTLDRKDNIREILGALQEGKMVICDRYYYSTLAYQLDEQEWQYYASEFLKPDIVFILDIEPKIAIERLKEKYKITGEKKAFFEKLNILATVRKKFLLLPQYLNDNIKIIQGDRQVKIIAKEIEKELDNLIK
;
A
#
# COMPACT_ATOMS: atom_id res chain seq x y z
N MET A 1 -24.43 7.85 -11.77
CA MET A 1 -23.19 7.05 -11.65
C MET A 1 -22.65 7.24 -10.23
N ALA A 2 -22.11 6.20 -9.61
CA ALA A 2 -21.50 6.33 -8.29
C ALA A 2 -20.26 7.25 -8.37
N LYS A 3 -19.98 7.99 -7.29
CA LYS A 3 -18.77 8.83 -7.20
C LYS A 3 -17.51 7.95 -7.30
N PRO A 4 -16.50 8.35 -8.09
CA PRO A 4 -15.23 7.67 -8.11
C PRO A 4 -14.58 7.70 -6.71
N ILE A 5 -13.92 6.62 -6.33
CA ILE A 5 -13.33 6.41 -4.99
C ILE A 5 -11.86 6.06 -5.14
N PHE A 6 -11.02 6.69 -4.33
CA PHE A 6 -9.61 6.37 -4.19
C PHE A 6 -9.38 5.41 -3.02
N ILE A 7 -8.96 4.17 -3.33
CA ILE A 7 -8.79 3.06 -2.41
C ILE A 7 -7.29 2.72 -2.30
N VAL A 8 -6.80 2.57 -1.08
CA VAL A 8 -5.41 2.19 -0.82
C VAL A 8 -5.35 0.86 -0.06
N PHE A 9 -4.45 -0.01 -0.48
CA PHE A 9 -4.02 -1.18 0.28
C PHE A 9 -2.61 -0.97 0.80
N ASP A 10 -2.38 -1.17 2.09
CA ASP A 10 -1.04 -1.05 2.67
C ASP A 10 -0.79 -2.07 3.79
N GLY A 11 0.42 -2.06 4.36
CA GLY A 11 0.87 -2.97 5.39
C GLY A 11 2.23 -3.60 5.06
N ILE A 12 2.72 -4.49 5.91
CA ILE A 12 4.04 -5.14 5.75
C ILE A 12 4.11 -6.02 4.49
N ASP A 13 5.33 -6.31 4.02
CA ASP A 13 5.53 -7.23 2.89
C ASP A 13 5.02 -8.64 3.23
N GLY A 14 4.44 -9.32 2.24
CA GLY A 14 3.90 -10.67 2.41
C GLY A 14 2.51 -10.75 3.05
N ASN A 15 1.85 -9.62 3.35
CA ASN A 15 0.53 -9.59 3.96
C ASN A 15 -0.64 -9.94 3.02
N GLY A 16 -0.41 -9.97 1.70
CA GLY A 16 -1.44 -10.33 0.71
C GLY A 16 -2.20 -9.14 0.10
N LYS A 17 -1.76 -7.89 0.33
CA LYS A 17 -2.40 -6.68 -0.23
C LYS A 17 -2.59 -6.73 -1.75
N SER A 18 -1.57 -7.08 -2.53
CA SER A 18 -1.68 -7.15 -3.99
C SER A 18 -2.71 -8.19 -4.46
N THR A 19 -2.87 -9.29 -3.71
CA THR A 19 -3.92 -10.29 -3.98
C THR A 19 -5.31 -9.71 -3.73
N GLN A 20 -5.49 -8.98 -2.63
CA GLN A 20 -6.77 -8.36 -2.29
C GLN A 20 -7.10 -7.19 -3.21
N ALA A 21 -6.11 -6.37 -3.60
CA ALA A 21 -6.29 -5.32 -4.58
C ALA A 21 -6.81 -5.87 -5.92
N ARG A 22 -6.19 -6.93 -6.43
CA ARG A 22 -6.64 -7.62 -7.66
C ARG A 22 -8.06 -8.18 -7.53
N LEU A 23 -8.40 -8.83 -6.42
CA LEU A 23 -9.76 -9.34 -6.19
C LEU A 23 -10.80 -8.22 -6.11
N LEU A 24 -10.46 -7.12 -5.46
CA LEU A 24 -11.35 -5.95 -5.41
C LEU A 24 -11.54 -5.32 -6.78
N LYS A 25 -10.49 -5.24 -7.61
CA LYS A 25 -10.60 -4.83 -9.00
C LYS A 25 -11.60 -5.70 -9.76
N GLU A 26 -11.42 -7.02 -9.71
CA GLU A 26 -12.34 -7.96 -10.37
C GLU A 26 -13.79 -7.82 -9.89
N TYR A 27 -13.98 -7.54 -8.60
CA TYR A 27 -15.31 -7.28 -8.01
C TYR A 27 -15.94 -6.00 -8.56
N LEU A 28 -15.20 -4.91 -8.63
CA LEU A 28 -15.67 -3.62 -9.15
C LEU A 28 -15.98 -3.69 -10.65
N GLU A 29 -15.10 -4.31 -11.44
CA GLU A 29 -15.29 -4.49 -12.88
C GLU A 29 -16.55 -5.32 -13.19
N LYS A 30 -16.83 -6.38 -12.43
CA LYS A 30 -18.07 -7.16 -12.55
C LYS A 30 -19.35 -6.35 -12.26
N ARG A 31 -19.24 -5.26 -11.49
CA ARG A 31 -20.32 -4.31 -11.21
C ARG A 31 -20.40 -3.16 -12.22
N GLY A 32 -19.58 -3.20 -13.26
CA GLY A 32 -19.58 -2.22 -14.34
C GLY A 32 -18.78 -0.93 -14.05
N PHE A 33 -17.93 -0.93 -13.03
CA PHE A 33 -17.02 0.18 -12.78
C PHE A 33 -15.74 0.04 -13.62
N GLU A 34 -15.26 1.15 -14.16
CA GLU A 34 -13.90 1.21 -14.68
C GLU A 34 -12.92 1.38 -13.52
N VAL A 35 -11.81 0.63 -13.54
CA VAL A 35 -10.81 0.64 -12.46
C VAL A 35 -9.44 1.00 -13.00
N PHE A 36 -8.84 2.02 -12.42
CA PHE A 36 -7.41 2.34 -12.59
C PHE A 36 -6.63 1.74 -11.43
N GLU A 37 -5.64 0.91 -11.73
CA GLU A 37 -4.79 0.25 -10.75
C GLU A 37 -3.38 0.82 -10.83
N THR A 38 -2.85 1.21 -9.68
CA THR A 38 -1.47 1.71 -9.55
C THR A 38 -0.82 1.16 -8.27
N HIS A 39 0.45 1.42 -8.09
CA HIS A 39 1.21 1.02 -6.90
C HIS A 39 2.36 1.98 -6.61
N GLU A 40 2.93 1.91 -5.41
CA GLU A 40 4.18 2.58 -5.05
C GLU A 40 5.22 1.57 -4.53
N PRO A 41 6.47 1.61 -5.01
CA PRO A 41 6.99 2.53 -6.02
C PRO A 41 6.30 2.37 -7.38
N SER A 42 6.03 3.49 -8.07
CA SER A 42 5.29 3.50 -9.33
C SER A 42 6.12 2.98 -10.53
N HIS A 43 5.50 2.89 -11.70
CA HIS A 43 6.22 2.62 -12.95
C HIS A 43 6.96 3.84 -13.51
N GLY A 44 6.81 5.02 -12.90
CA GLY A 44 7.48 6.25 -13.28
C GLY A 44 8.99 6.22 -13.03
N GLU A 45 9.66 7.29 -13.41
CA GLU A 45 11.13 7.40 -13.33
C GLU A 45 11.64 7.18 -11.90
N TYR A 46 11.04 7.85 -10.92
CA TYR A 46 11.45 7.73 -9.52
C TYR A 46 11.12 6.36 -8.94
N GLY A 47 9.99 5.76 -9.30
CA GLY A 47 9.62 4.42 -8.88
C GLY A 47 10.60 3.36 -9.39
N GLN A 48 11.00 3.43 -10.66
CA GLN A 48 12.04 2.56 -11.21
C GLN A 48 13.40 2.76 -10.52
N GLN A 49 13.75 3.99 -10.17
CA GLN A 49 14.96 4.30 -9.41
C GLN A 49 14.94 3.64 -8.02
N ILE A 50 13.83 3.76 -7.30
CA ILE A 50 13.63 3.15 -5.98
C ILE A 50 13.74 1.62 -6.08
N GLU A 51 13.05 0.99 -7.02
CA GLU A 51 13.12 -0.46 -7.22
C GLU A 51 14.55 -0.95 -7.50
N ASN A 52 15.27 -0.25 -8.37
CA ASN A 52 16.65 -0.59 -8.70
C ASN A 52 17.57 -0.54 -7.46
N LEU A 53 17.42 0.49 -6.62
CA LEU A 53 18.18 0.64 -5.37
C LEU A 53 17.85 -0.47 -4.37
N LEU A 54 16.57 -0.82 -4.22
CA LEU A 54 16.13 -1.90 -3.33
C LEU A 54 16.67 -3.28 -3.77
N ARG A 55 16.68 -3.56 -5.08
CA ARG A 55 17.16 -4.82 -5.67
C ARG A 55 18.67 -4.98 -5.58
N LYS A 56 19.43 -3.92 -5.79
CA LYS A 56 20.92 -3.95 -5.83
C LYS A 56 21.58 -4.03 -4.44
N ARG A 57 20.80 -4.09 -3.35
CA ARG A 57 21.30 -3.99 -1.97
C ARG A 57 22.04 -2.69 -1.65
N GLU A 58 21.90 -1.69 -2.50
CA GLU A 58 22.43 -0.34 -2.28
C GLU A 58 21.55 0.47 -1.31
N ALA A 59 20.46 -0.12 -0.86
CA ALA A 59 19.53 0.49 0.10
C ALA A 59 20.22 0.97 1.40
N SER A 60 21.27 0.28 1.83
CA SER A 60 22.06 0.66 3.02
C SER A 60 22.98 1.84 2.79
N SER A 61 23.25 2.25 1.55
CA SER A 61 24.14 3.38 1.22
C SER A 61 23.42 4.72 1.20
N LEU A 62 22.09 4.73 1.15
CA LEU A 62 21.28 5.95 1.13
C LEU A 62 20.87 6.38 2.54
N THR A 63 20.87 7.70 2.76
CA THR A 63 20.35 8.29 3.98
C THR A 63 18.81 8.17 4.05
N LYS A 64 18.23 8.19 5.26
CA LYS A 64 16.77 8.27 5.49
C LYS A 64 16.16 9.40 4.66
N GLN A 65 16.80 10.56 4.64
CA GLN A 65 16.31 11.74 3.91
C GLN A 65 16.27 11.52 2.39
N LYS A 66 17.27 10.84 1.82
CA LYS A 66 17.29 10.56 0.37
C LYS A 66 16.20 9.55 -0.02
N TRP A 67 15.93 8.54 0.81
CA TRP A 67 14.80 7.65 0.63
C TRP A 67 13.47 8.39 0.67
N LEU A 68 13.29 9.26 1.68
CA LEU A 68 12.08 10.07 1.83
C LEU A 68 11.84 10.96 0.61
N GLU A 69 12.90 11.61 0.10
CA GLU A 69 12.84 12.43 -1.12
C GLU A 69 12.37 11.63 -2.33
N LEU A 70 12.98 10.47 -2.59
CA LEU A 70 12.64 9.62 -3.73
C LEU A 70 11.18 9.14 -3.67
N PHE A 71 10.74 8.63 -2.52
CA PHE A 71 9.34 8.21 -2.36
C PHE A 71 8.35 9.38 -2.45
N THR A 72 8.75 10.58 -2.02
CA THR A 72 7.93 11.79 -2.16
C THR A 72 7.76 12.21 -3.61
N LEU A 73 8.83 12.15 -4.40
CA LEU A 73 8.81 12.49 -5.82
C LEU A 73 7.99 11.48 -6.63
N ASP A 74 8.21 10.20 -6.38
CA ASP A 74 7.43 9.11 -7.00
C ASP A 74 5.93 9.26 -6.73
N ARG A 75 5.56 9.52 -5.48
CA ARG A 75 4.17 9.74 -5.08
C ARG A 75 3.54 10.95 -5.74
N LYS A 76 4.27 12.07 -5.84
CA LYS A 76 3.76 13.27 -6.52
C LYS A 76 3.44 13.03 -7.98
N ASP A 77 4.24 12.22 -8.66
CA ASP A 77 3.97 11.85 -10.05
C ASP A 77 2.78 10.87 -10.14
N ASN A 78 2.73 9.85 -9.27
CA ASN A 78 1.62 8.90 -9.21
C ASN A 78 0.28 9.59 -8.87
N ILE A 79 0.27 10.61 -8.00
CA ILE A 79 -0.94 11.39 -7.68
C ILE A 79 -1.52 12.07 -8.92
N ARG A 80 -0.73 12.51 -9.88
CA ARG A 80 -1.24 13.11 -11.13
C ARG A 80 -2.03 12.10 -11.95
N GLU A 81 -1.55 10.87 -12.03
CA GLU A 81 -2.26 9.77 -12.71
C GLU A 81 -3.54 9.39 -11.96
N ILE A 82 -3.47 9.30 -10.62
CA ILE A 82 -4.63 9.04 -9.75
C ILE A 82 -5.72 10.10 -9.96
N LEU A 83 -5.35 11.38 -9.92
CA LEU A 83 -6.30 12.48 -10.12
C LEU A 83 -6.91 12.46 -11.53
N GLY A 84 -6.13 12.17 -12.57
CA GLY A 84 -6.62 11.99 -13.92
C GLY A 84 -7.67 10.88 -14.02
N ALA A 85 -7.39 9.71 -13.43
CA ALA A 85 -8.30 8.58 -13.42
C ALA A 85 -9.61 8.88 -12.66
N LEU A 86 -9.51 9.56 -11.51
CA LEU A 86 -10.69 10.00 -10.75
C LEU A 86 -11.54 11.00 -11.53
N GLN A 87 -10.92 11.94 -12.27
CA GLN A 87 -11.62 12.89 -13.14
C GLN A 87 -12.34 12.21 -14.31
N GLU A 88 -11.80 11.11 -14.81
CA GLU A 88 -12.43 10.25 -15.81
C GLU A 88 -13.57 9.38 -15.24
N GLY A 89 -13.84 9.45 -13.95
CA GLY A 89 -14.90 8.69 -13.29
C GLY A 89 -14.51 7.27 -12.91
N LYS A 90 -13.23 6.91 -12.96
CA LYS A 90 -12.72 5.58 -12.62
C LYS A 90 -12.57 5.40 -11.11
N MET A 91 -12.80 4.19 -10.61
CA MET A 91 -12.35 3.77 -9.30
C MET A 91 -10.84 3.62 -9.32
N VAL A 92 -10.14 4.07 -8.28
CA VAL A 92 -8.68 3.97 -8.20
C VAL A 92 -8.28 3.02 -7.08
N ILE A 93 -7.43 2.04 -7.39
CA ILE A 93 -6.82 1.13 -6.41
C ILE A 93 -5.31 1.32 -6.44
N CYS A 94 -4.72 1.62 -5.27
CA CYS A 94 -3.28 1.80 -5.12
C CYS A 94 -2.72 0.78 -4.12
N ASP A 95 -1.75 -0.05 -4.55
CA ASP A 95 -0.99 -0.96 -3.69
C ASP A 95 0.22 -0.20 -3.13
N ARG A 96 0.17 0.16 -1.85
CA ARG A 96 1.03 1.06 -1.10
C ARG A 96 0.80 2.55 -1.43
N TYR A 97 0.96 3.36 -0.38
CA TYR A 97 0.87 4.82 -0.46
C TYR A 97 1.71 5.45 0.67
N TYR A 98 1.43 6.71 1.07
CA TYR A 98 2.22 7.36 2.12
C TYR A 98 2.24 6.62 3.46
N TYR A 99 1.29 5.75 3.75
CA TYR A 99 1.27 4.94 4.97
C TYR A 99 2.50 4.04 5.10
N SER A 100 3.00 3.49 3.99
CA SER A 100 4.29 2.80 3.94
C SER A 100 5.43 3.74 4.35
N THR A 101 5.47 4.97 3.85
CA THR A 101 6.51 5.94 4.22
C THR A 101 6.45 6.27 5.72
N LEU A 102 5.23 6.51 6.25
CA LEU A 102 5.02 6.75 7.67
C LEU A 102 5.58 5.61 8.52
N ALA A 103 5.20 4.37 8.20
CA ALA A 103 5.57 3.21 8.99
C ALA A 103 7.06 2.83 8.87
N TYR A 104 7.65 2.93 7.68
CA TYR A 104 9.04 2.51 7.44
C TYR A 104 10.08 3.59 7.71
N GLN A 105 9.73 4.87 7.57
CA GLN A 105 10.73 5.93 7.49
C GLN A 105 10.56 7.05 8.53
N LEU A 106 9.34 7.32 9.00
CA LEU A 106 9.08 8.49 9.83
C LEU A 106 8.76 8.11 11.28
N ASP A 107 8.99 9.07 12.18
CA ASP A 107 8.54 8.96 13.55
C ASP A 107 7.11 9.52 13.68
N GLU A 108 6.35 9.06 14.68
CA GLU A 108 4.91 9.32 14.81
C GLU A 108 4.57 10.82 14.86
N GLN A 109 5.50 11.65 15.36
CA GLN A 109 5.37 13.11 15.45
C GLN A 109 5.36 13.79 14.07
N GLU A 110 5.95 13.14 13.05
CA GLU A 110 6.05 13.66 11.67
C GLU A 110 4.83 13.25 10.81
N TRP A 111 4.05 12.26 11.25
CA TRP A 111 3.05 11.59 10.41
C TRP A 111 1.94 12.51 9.91
N GLN A 112 1.37 13.31 10.81
CA GLN A 112 0.26 14.20 10.47
C GLN A 112 0.68 15.26 9.43
N TYR A 113 1.86 15.86 9.66
CA TYR A 113 2.41 16.83 8.73
C TYR A 113 2.67 16.20 7.36
N TYR A 114 3.38 15.06 7.33
CA TYR A 114 3.72 14.40 6.07
C TYR A 114 2.46 13.94 5.31
N ALA A 115 1.49 13.38 5.98
CA ALA A 115 0.24 12.94 5.36
C ALA A 115 -0.56 14.10 4.75
N SER A 116 -0.52 15.30 5.37
CA SER A 116 -1.24 16.48 4.90
C SER A 116 -0.76 17.03 3.55
N GLU A 117 0.43 16.64 3.11
CA GLU A 117 1.03 17.06 1.82
C GLU A 117 0.44 16.30 0.61
N PHE A 118 -0.37 15.25 0.81
CA PHE A 118 -0.79 14.34 -0.25
C PHE A 118 -2.31 14.22 -0.36
N LEU A 119 -2.74 13.73 -1.53
CA LEU A 119 -4.14 13.38 -1.77
C LEU A 119 -4.60 12.33 -0.75
N LYS A 120 -5.66 12.66 -0.01
CA LYS A 120 -6.24 11.74 0.97
C LYS A 120 -7.10 10.68 0.29
N PRO A 121 -6.88 9.37 0.56
CA PRO A 121 -7.76 8.31 0.08
C PRO A 121 -9.16 8.36 0.72
N ASP A 122 -10.17 7.90 0.00
CA ASP A 122 -11.52 7.73 0.56
C ASP A 122 -11.59 6.57 1.55
N ILE A 123 -10.77 5.51 1.34
CA ILE A 123 -10.62 4.38 2.26
C ILE A 123 -9.23 3.74 2.13
N VAL A 124 -8.73 3.25 3.26
CA VAL A 124 -7.44 2.55 3.36
C VAL A 124 -7.63 1.21 4.05
N PHE A 125 -7.18 0.14 3.43
CA PHE A 125 -7.13 -1.20 4.00
C PHE A 125 -5.71 -1.55 4.42
N ILE A 126 -5.46 -1.61 5.72
CA ILE A 126 -4.20 -2.13 6.27
C ILE A 126 -4.40 -3.61 6.58
N LEU A 127 -3.73 -4.47 5.78
CA LEU A 127 -3.76 -5.90 6.05
C LEU A 127 -2.74 -6.25 7.14
N ASP A 128 -3.24 -6.65 8.30
CA ASP A 128 -2.43 -7.03 9.45
C ASP A 128 -2.18 -8.54 9.48
N ILE A 129 -0.90 -8.93 9.55
CA ILE A 129 -0.48 -10.31 9.79
C ILE A 129 0.76 -10.36 10.69
N GLU A 130 0.95 -11.51 11.33
CA GLU A 130 2.17 -11.76 12.09
C GLU A 130 3.40 -11.78 11.16
N PRO A 131 4.51 -11.09 11.53
CA PRO A 131 5.71 -11.01 10.71
C PRO A 131 6.32 -12.38 10.35
N LYS A 132 6.14 -13.39 11.20
CA LYS A 132 6.58 -14.76 10.91
C LYS A 132 5.84 -15.34 9.71
N ILE A 133 4.51 -15.19 9.68
CA ILE A 133 3.65 -15.64 8.57
C ILE A 133 4.01 -14.87 7.29
N ALA A 134 4.23 -13.56 7.40
CA ALA A 134 4.67 -12.73 6.27
C ALA A 134 5.95 -13.26 5.62
N ILE A 135 6.96 -13.56 6.44
CA ILE A 135 8.24 -14.10 5.96
C ILE A 135 8.08 -15.48 5.31
N GLU A 136 7.24 -16.34 5.84
CA GLU A 136 6.97 -17.66 5.25
C GLU A 136 6.34 -17.50 3.86
N ARG A 137 5.33 -16.65 3.72
CA ARG A 137 4.69 -16.35 2.41
C ARG A 137 5.70 -15.75 1.42
N LEU A 138 6.57 -14.85 1.86
CA LEU A 138 7.62 -14.28 1.01
C LEU A 138 8.63 -15.33 0.55
N LYS A 139 9.06 -16.24 1.44
CA LYS A 139 9.95 -17.35 1.06
C LYS A 139 9.35 -18.24 -0.02
N GLU A 140 8.05 -18.54 0.08
CA GLU A 140 7.34 -19.32 -0.93
C GLU A 140 7.25 -18.57 -2.26
N LYS A 141 6.87 -17.28 -2.22
CA LYS A 141 6.87 -16.41 -3.41
C LYS A 141 8.23 -16.44 -4.11
N TYR A 142 9.32 -16.24 -3.38
CA TYR A 142 10.68 -16.21 -3.98
C TYR A 142 11.12 -17.54 -4.56
N LYS A 143 10.68 -18.67 -4.01
CA LYS A 143 10.94 -19.99 -4.61
C LYS A 143 10.27 -20.13 -5.98
N ILE A 144 9.09 -19.52 -6.14
CA ILE A 144 8.29 -19.61 -7.39
C ILE A 144 8.79 -18.59 -8.41
N THR A 145 9.02 -17.33 -7.98
CA THR A 145 9.33 -16.21 -8.90
C THR A 145 10.81 -16.05 -9.19
N GLY A 146 11.70 -16.65 -8.39
CA GLY A 146 13.15 -16.44 -8.48
C GLY A 146 13.61 -15.06 -8.01
N GLU A 147 12.71 -14.23 -7.49
CA GLU A 147 13.04 -12.91 -6.97
C GLU A 147 13.96 -13.00 -5.75
N LYS A 148 14.80 -11.98 -5.56
CA LYS A 148 15.67 -11.89 -4.39
C LYS A 148 14.97 -11.16 -3.27
N LYS A 149 15.25 -11.60 -2.03
CA LYS A 149 14.74 -10.97 -0.80
C LYS A 149 15.12 -9.49 -0.75
N ALA A 150 14.14 -8.61 -0.52
CA ALA A 150 14.36 -7.19 -0.37
C ALA A 150 15.04 -6.84 0.98
N PHE A 151 15.63 -5.65 1.07
CA PHE A 151 16.39 -5.21 2.23
C PHE A 151 15.53 -5.13 3.52
N PHE A 152 14.29 -4.68 3.39
CA PHE A 152 13.40 -4.43 4.53
C PHE A 152 12.65 -5.67 5.04
N GLU A 153 12.85 -6.84 4.45
CA GLU A 153 12.13 -8.09 4.81
C GLU A 153 12.80 -8.87 5.96
N LYS A 154 13.42 -8.18 6.89
CA LYS A 154 13.96 -8.79 8.11
C LYS A 154 12.88 -8.83 9.19
N LEU A 155 12.80 -9.94 9.95
CA LEU A 155 11.77 -10.15 10.97
C LEU A 155 11.63 -8.97 11.95
N ASN A 156 12.73 -8.45 12.43
CA ASN A 156 12.73 -7.35 13.40
C ASN A 156 12.22 -6.05 12.78
N ILE A 157 12.54 -5.79 11.51
CA ILE A 157 12.05 -4.62 10.78
C ILE A 157 10.55 -4.76 10.58
N LEU A 158 10.08 -5.90 10.07
CA LEU A 158 8.65 -6.12 9.84
C LEU A 158 7.84 -6.07 11.13
N ALA A 159 8.38 -6.53 12.26
CA ALA A 159 7.70 -6.44 13.56
C ALA A 159 7.53 -4.99 14.03
N THR A 160 8.57 -4.17 13.85
CA THR A 160 8.50 -2.73 14.19
C THR A 160 7.54 -1.99 13.28
N VAL A 161 7.63 -2.23 11.97
CA VAL A 161 6.78 -1.59 10.97
C VAL A 161 5.31 -1.98 11.14
N ARG A 162 5.01 -3.26 11.42
CA ARG A 162 3.65 -3.71 11.75
C ARG A 162 3.05 -2.91 12.90
N LYS A 163 3.80 -2.72 13.99
CA LYS A 163 3.33 -1.92 15.13
C LYS A 163 2.97 -0.50 14.69
N LYS A 164 3.81 0.12 13.86
CA LYS A 164 3.55 1.46 13.33
C LYS A 164 2.29 1.50 12.46
N PHE A 165 2.07 0.51 11.57
CA PHE A 165 0.81 0.42 10.81
C PHE A 165 -0.43 0.36 11.70
N LEU A 166 -0.38 -0.39 12.80
CA LEU A 166 -1.50 -0.52 13.74
C LEU A 166 -1.76 0.75 14.55
N LEU A 167 -0.77 1.64 14.67
CA LEU A 167 -0.92 2.94 15.32
C LEU A 167 -1.52 4.02 14.42
N LEU A 168 -1.47 3.88 13.08
CA LEU A 168 -1.92 4.89 12.13
C LEU A 168 -3.32 5.46 12.44
N PRO A 169 -4.35 4.64 12.78
CA PRO A 169 -5.68 5.17 13.07
C PRO A 169 -5.77 6.07 14.31
N GLN A 170 -4.76 6.06 15.17
CA GLN A 170 -4.70 6.91 16.36
C GLN A 170 -4.09 8.30 16.05
N TYR A 171 -3.31 8.41 14.98
CA TYR A 171 -2.59 9.61 14.60
C TYR A 171 -3.18 10.32 13.39
N LEU A 172 -3.92 9.62 12.53
CA LEU A 172 -4.48 10.15 11.29
C LEU A 172 -6.00 10.14 11.31
N ASN A 173 -6.60 11.18 10.73
CA ASN A 173 -8.05 11.28 10.53
C ASN A 173 -8.50 10.64 9.20
N ASP A 174 -7.77 9.60 8.74
CA ASP A 174 -8.09 8.89 7.51
C ASP A 174 -9.05 7.72 7.80
N ASN A 175 -9.84 7.33 6.81
CA ASN A 175 -10.73 6.17 6.94
C ASN A 175 -9.94 4.87 6.82
N ILE A 176 -9.20 4.51 7.86
CA ILE A 176 -8.33 3.34 7.90
C ILE A 176 -9.08 2.16 8.50
N LYS A 177 -9.10 1.05 7.76
CA LYS A 177 -9.64 -0.25 8.20
C LYS A 177 -8.50 -1.23 8.39
N ILE A 178 -8.31 -1.72 9.61
CA ILE A 178 -7.38 -2.81 9.89
C ILE A 178 -8.08 -4.13 9.59
N ILE A 179 -7.57 -4.89 8.63
CA ILE A 179 -8.13 -6.16 8.18
C ILE A 179 -7.18 -7.29 8.57
N GLN A 180 -7.68 -8.29 9.28
CA GLN A 180 -6.90 -9.47 9.64
C GLN A 180 -6.54 -10.30 8.40
N GLY A 181 -5.25 -10.33 8.04
CA GLY A 181 -4.74 -10.89 6.79
C GLY A 181 -4.27 -12.35 6.84
N ASP A 182 -4.40 -13.03 7.99
CA ASP A 182 -4.03 -14.45 8.17
C ASP A 182 -5.20 -15.43 7.97
N ARG A 183 -6.35 -14.93 7.52
CA ARG A 183 -7.55 -15.70 7.19
C ARG A 183 -7.55 -16.15 5.72
N GLN A 184 -8.56 -16.94 5.35
CA GLN A 184 -8.76 -17.35 3.97
C GLN A 184 -8.96 -16.14 3.05
N VAL A 185 -8.31 -16.18 1.89
CA VAL A 185 -8.31 -15.07 0.91
C VAL A 185 -9.72 -14.57 0.57
N LYS A 186 -10.68 -15.51 0.35
CA LYS A 186 -12.07 -15.17 0.02
C LYS A 186 -12.82 -14.52 1.19
N ILE A 187 -12.49 -14.83 2.43
CA ILE A 187 -13.13 -14.22 3.61
C ILE A 187 -12.66 -12.77 3.74
N ILE A 188 -11.36 -12.54 3.54
CA ILE A 188 -10.78 -11.19 3.56
C ILE A 188 -11.40 -10.35 2.43
N ALA A 189 -11.49 -10.90 1.21
CA ALA A 189 -12.09 -10.20 0.08
C ALA A 189 -13.53 -9.75 0.37
N LYS A 190 -14.37 -10.64 0.91
CA LYS A 190 -15.77 -10.31 1.26
C LYS A 190 -15.88 -9.21 2.33
N GLU A 191 -14.97 -9.17 3.29
CA GLU A 191 -14.94 -8.11 4.30
C GLU A 191 -14.58 -6.75 3.66
N ILE A 192 -13.58 -6.73 2.77
CA ILE A 192 -13.17 -5.55 2.02
C ILE A 192 -14.31 -5.06 1.11
N GLU A 193 -14.96 -5.96 0.36
CA GLU A 193 -16.11 -5.67 -0.48
C GLU A 193 -17.23 -5.01 0.34
N LYS A 194 -17.56 -5.56 1.51
CA LYS A 194 -18.60 -5.02 2.41
C LYS A 194 -18.26 -3.62 2.90
N GLU A 195 -17.00 -3.37 3.30
CA GLU A 195 -16.57 -2.03 3.74
C GLU A 195 -16.67 -1.02 2.59
N LEU A 196 -16.30 -1.42 1.37
CA LEU A 196 -16.42 -0.56 0.20
C LEU A 196 -17.87 -0.30 -0.20
N ASP A 197 -18.76 -1.30 -0.15
CA ASP A 197 -20.18 -1.15 -0.47
C ASP A 197 -20.89 -0.12 0.44
N ASN A 198 -20.39 0.08 1.65
CA ASN A 198 -20.90 1.11 2.55
C ASN A 198 -20.55 2.53 2.07
N LEU A 199 -19.53 2.69 1.23
CA LEU A 199 -19.12 3.99 0.66
C LEU A 199 -19.74 4.27 -0.71
N ILE A 200 -20.05 3.23 -1.49
CA ILE A 200 -20.57 3.35 -2.88
C ILE A 200 -22.11 3.57 -2.90
N LYS A 201 -22.76 3.63 -1.76
CA LYS A 201 -24.23 3.81 -1.65
C LYS A 201 -24.71 5.13 -2.21
#